data_777e9d7e7e8d21229983f9c17107a8dc
#
_entry.id   777e9d7e7e8d21229983f9c17107a8dc
#
_cell.length_a   1.000
_cell.length_b   1.000
_cell.length_c   1.000
_cell.angle_alpha   90.00
_cell.angle_beta   90.00
_cell.angle_gamma   90.00
#
_symmetry.space_group_name_H-M   'P 1'
#
loop_
_entity.id
_entity.type
_entity.pdbx_description
1 polymer ?
#
loop_
_entity_poly.entity_id
_entity_poly.type
_entity_poly.pdbx_seq_one_letter_code
_entity_poly.pdbx_strand_id
1 'polypeptide(L)'
;MHASVITHLRCPVCAGPLTAAGRALRCAAGHSFDIARQGYVDLTAGRSVHTGDSAEMVTAREALLEAGHFDVVSDAVAAAAAGVPGAGLIVEVGAGTGRYLARALGPDRVGLAVDVSKAALRRAARADPRIGAVRADVWQGLPVRDAAADVILDIFAPRSGPEFARVLRPGGVAVVVTPAPGHLAELVAALGMVGVDPAKPERLAASLRPWLTQVDEVPLRATLALDRAAAAALVGMGPSAWHTDPAAVTATLAGMPEPITATLEVRLSTWRSGG
;
A
#
# COMPACT_ATOMS: atom_id res chain seq x y z
N MET A 1 14.19 11.83 -3.53
CA MET A 1 12.84 12.24 -4.03
C MET A 1 12.99 12.64 -5.49
N HIS A 2 12.28 11.97 -6.39
CA HIS A 2 12.33 12.27 -7.82
C HIS A 2 11.65 13.61 -8.12
N ALA A 3 12.27 14.46 -8.98
CA ALA A 3 11.79 15.82 -9.22
C ALA A 3 10.35 15.86 -9.77
N SER A 4 10.01 14.97 -10.71
CA SER A 4 8.67 14.87 -11.29
C SER A 4 7.58 14.49 -10.27
N VAL A 5 7.92 13.80 -9.16
CA VAL A 5 6.95 13.51 -8.11
C VAL A 5 6.60 14.75 -7.31
N ILE A 6 7.58 15.65 -7.09
CA ILE A 6 7.38 16.86 -6.28
C ILE A 6 6.32 17.78 -6.89
N THR A 7 6.22 17.86 -8.22
CA THR A 7 5.22 18.69 -8.91
C THR A 7 3.77 18.27 -8.64
N HIS A 8 3.55 17.03 -8.20
CA HIS A 8 2.23 16.50 -7.84
C HIS A 8 1.90 16.67 -6.35
N LEU A 9 2.85 17.12 -5.52
CA LEU A 9 2.64 17.29 -4.09
C LEU A 9 2.00 18.65 -3.76
N ARG A 10 1.24 18.66 -2.67
CA ARG A 10 0.73 19.88 -2.03
C ARG A 10 1.18 19.98 -0.58
N CYS A 11 1.33 21.19 -0.08
CA CYS A 11 1.65 21.46 1.31
C CYS A 11 0.52 20.95 2.22
N PRO A 12 0.79 20.15 3.25
CA PRO A 12 -0.25 19.64 4.16
C PRO A 12 -0.84 20.73 5.06
N VAL A 13 -0.20 21.91 5.13
CA VAL A 13 -0.65 23.03 5.99
C VAL A 13 -1.52 24.03 5.21
N CYS A 14 -1.12 24.41 4.00
CA CYS A 14 -1.80 25.46 3.23
C CYS A 14 -2.31 25.01 1.87
N ALA A 15 -2.19 23.72 1.53
CA ALA A 15 -2.54 23.11 0.25
C ALA A 15 -1.82 23.70 -0.98
N GLY A 16 -0.93 24.67 -0.82
CA GLY A 16 -0.13 25.26 -1.91
C GLY A 16 0.88 24.27 -2.48
N PRO A 17 1.36 24.48 -3.71
CA PRO A 17 2.34 23.63 -4.36
C PRO A 17 3.65 23.58 -3.56
N LEU A 18 4.32 22.41 -3.61
CA LEU A 18 5.65 22.22 -3.03
C LEU A 18 6.72 22.28 -4.12
N THR A 19 7.87 22.83 -3.79
CA THR A 19 9.05 22.89 -4.65
C THR A 19 10.28 22.40 -3.90
N ALA A 20 11.27 21.89 -4.62
CA ALA A 20 12.55 21.49 -4.04
C ALA A 20 13.37 22.72 -3.61
N ALA A 21 13.90 22.68 -2.39
CA ALA A 21 14.77 23.73 -1.85
C ALA A 21 15.94 23.06 -1.08
N GLY A 22 16.99 22.69 -1.79
CA GLY A 22 18.10 21.91 -1.26
C GLY A 22 17.65 20.54 -0.75
N ARG A 23 17.76 20.28 0.54
CA ARG A 23 17.31 19.05 1.19
C ARG A 23 15.93 19.19 1.85
N ALA A 24 15.11 20.10 1.37
CA ALA A 24 13.75 20.28 1.87
C ALA A 24 12.76 20.50 0.73
N LEU A 25 11.48 20.31 1.01
CA LEU A 25 10.38 20.80 0.18
C LEU A 25 9.81 22.06 0.84
N ARG A 26 9.51 23.07 0.05
CA ARG A 26 8.94 24.34 0.54
C ARG A 26 7.74 24.79 -0.28
N CYS A 27 6.80 25.46 0.35
CA CYS A 27 5.71 26.16 -0.31
C CYS A 27 5.93 27.69 -0.28
N ALA A 28 5.17 28.43 -1.09
CA ALA A 28 5.25 29.89 -1.15
C ALA A 28 4.88 30.58 0.18
N ALA A 29 4.07 29.93 1.04
CA ALA A 29 3.72 30.42 2.37
C ALA A 29 4.83 30.18 3.43
N GLY A 30 5.98 29.68 3.05
CA GLY A 30 7.14 29.51 3.93
C GLY A 30 7.19 28.18 4.72
N HIS A 31 6.19 27.28 4.59
CA HIS A 31 6.27 25.96 5.23
C HIS A 31 7.39 25.13 4.60
N SER A 32 8.18 24.47 5.43
CA SER A 32 9.37 23.71 5.02
C SER A 32 9.37 22.32 5.64
N PHE A 33 9.68 21.30 4.82
CA PHE A 33 9.65 19.88 5.19
C PHE A 33 10.96 19.23 4.77
N ASP A 34 11.76 18.79 5.73
CA ASP A 34 13.08 18.20 5.46
C ASP A 34 12.96 16.84 4.78
N ILE A 35 13.80 16.61 3.78
CA ILE A 35 13.99 15.30 3.19
C ILE A 35 14.93 14.51 4.09
N ALA A 36 14.43 13.45 4.71
CA ALA A 36 15.22 12.55 5.54
C ALA A 36 16.42 11.99 4.74
N ARG A 37 17.52 11.67 5.43
CA ARG A 37 18.69 11.05 4.79
C ARG A 37 18.34 9.79 4.02
N GLN A 38 17.29 9.09 4.42
CA GLN A 38 16.78 7.88 3.81
C GLN A 38 15.90 8.11 2.57
N GLY A 39 15.64 9.35 2.18
CA GLY A 39 14.95 9.72 0.94
C GLY A 39 13.45 9.99 1.05
N TYR A 40 12.82 9.81 2.21
CA TYR A 40 11.41 10.16 2.41
C TYR A 40 11.22 11.55 3.02
N VAL A 41 10.03 12.12 2.90
CA VAL A 41 9.61 13.40 3.51
C VAL A 41 8.42 13.15 4.44
N ASP A 42 8.42 13.81 5.62
CA ASP A 42 7.27 13.80 6.52
C ASP A 42 6.32 14.95 6.16
N LEU A 43 5.19 14.63 5.55
CA LEU A 43 4.11 15.55 5.18
C LEU A 43 2.82 15.25 5.97
N THR A 44 2.94 14.76 7.21
CA THR A 44 1.79 14.52 8.07
C THR A 44 1.12 15.84 8.43
N ALA A 45 -0.20 15.92 8.25
CA ALA A 45 -1.01 17.06 8.69
C ALA A 45 -1.30 16.94 10.19
N GLY A 46 -0.46 17.57 11.01
CA GLY A 46 -0.60 17.51 12.47
C GLY A 46 -0.11 16.21 13.08
N ARG A 47 -0.76 15.75 14.18
CA ARG A 47 -0.35 14.51 14.88
C ARG A 47 -1.02 13.31 14.24
N SER A 48 -0.25 12.38 13.69
CA SER A 48 -0.78 11.08 13.27
C SER A 48 -1.29 10.29 14.47
N VAL A 49 -2.50 9.79 14.39
CA VAL A 49 -3.12 8.94 15.42
C VAL A 49 -2.96 7.44 15.11
N HIS A 50 -2.58 7.10 13.89
CA HIS A 50 -2.41 5.72 13.47
C HIS A 50 -0.95 5.30 13.58
N THR A 51 -0.75 4.10 14.15
CA THR A 51 0.56 3.46 14.23
C THR A 51 0.75 2.61 12.97
N GLY A 52 1.83 2.84 12.23
CA GLY A 52 2.21 2.01 11.11
C GLY A 52 2.98 0.76 11.53
N ASP A 53 3.31 -0.08 10.55
CA ASP A 53 4.09 -1.29 10.78
C ASP A 53 5.42 -1.01 11.48
N SER A 54 5.80 -1.91 12.38
CA SER A 54 7.12 -1.91 13.02
C SER A 54 8.23 -2.24 12.02
N ALA A 55 9.49 -2.06 12.43
CA ALA A 55 10.63 -2.43 11.58
C ALA A 55 10.69 -3.95 11.30
N GLU A 56 10.31 -4.74 12.29
CA GLU A 56 10.25 -6.22 12.22
C GLU A 56 9.15 -6.65 11.23
N MET A 57 7.95 -6.07 11.32
CA MET A 57 6.85 -6.35 10.38
C MET A 57 7.23 -6.00 8.94
N VAL A 58 7.90 -4.85 8.74
CA VAL A 58 8.36 -4.42 7.42
C VAL A 58 9.43 -5.38 6.88
N THR A 59 10.34 -5.87 7.73
CA THR A 59 11.38 -6.83 7.33
C THR A 59 10.77 -8.19 6.96
N ALA A 60 9.79 -8.67 7.73
CA ALA A 60 9.07 -9.90 7.42
C ALA A 60 8.31 -9.80 6.08
N ARG A 61 7.65 -8.66 5.85
CA ARG A 61 6.95 -8.38 4.58
C ARG A 61 7.92 -8.32 3.40
N GLU A 62 9.06 -7.64 3.55
CA GLU A 62 10.09 -7.55 2.51
C GLU A 62 10.56 -8.93 2.09
N ALA A 63 10.96 -9.78 3.05
CA ALA A 63 11.42 -11.14 2.79
C ALA A 63 10.36 -11.99 2.05
N LEU A 64 9.09 -11.92 2.47
CA LEU A 64 8.01 -12.67 1.85
C LEU A 64 7.72 -12.23 0.41
N LEU A 65 7.74 -10.92 0.16
CA LEU A 65 7.53 -10.35 -1.17
C LEU A 65 8.73 -10.63 -2.09
N GLU A 66 9.96 -10.59 -1.59
CA GLU A 66 11.17 -10.93 -2.34
C GLU A 66 11.21 -12.41 -2.73
N ALA A 67 10.72 -13.29 -1.87
CA ALA A 67 10.58 -14.72 -2.16
C ALA A 67 9.50 -15.04 -3.21
N GLY A 68 8.72 -14.03 -3.68
CA GLY A 68 7.74 -14.17 -4.76
C GLY A 68 6.40 -14.78 -4.33
N HIS A 69 6.17 -15.02 -3.04
CA HIS A 69 4.92 -15.64 -2.57
C HIS A 69 3.65 -14.83 -2.92
N PHE A 70 3.79 -13.52 -3.19
CA PHE A 70 2.69 -12.62 -3.58
C PHE A 70 2.81 -12.10 -5.02
N ASP A 71 3.62 -12.74 -5.87
CA ASP A 71 3.84 -12.27 -7.24
C ASP A 71 2.54 -12.32 -8.07
N VAL A 72 1.66 -13.29 -7.85
CA VAL A 72 0.33 -13.33 -8.49
C VAL A 72 -0.49 -12.05 -8.22
N VAL A 73 -0.39 -11.48 -7.02
CA VAL A 73 -1.04 -10.21 -6.68
C VAL A 73 -0.30 -9.04 -7.33
N SER A 74 1.03 -9.04 -7.25
CA SER A 74 1.88 -7.99 -7.82
C SER A 74 1.67 -7.87 -9.32
N ASP A 75 1.58 -8.99 -10.04
CA ASP A 75 1.38 -9.03 -11.48
C ASP A 75 -0.03 -8.58 -11.88
N ALA A 76 -1.05 -9.00 -11.13
CA ALA A 76 -2.42 -8.55 -11.38
C ALA A 76 -2.59 -7.03 -11.14
N VAL A 77 -1.97 -6.50 -10.07
CA VAL A 77 -1.95 -5.05 -9.79
C VAL A 77 -1.23 -4.29 -10.91
N ALA A 78 -0.06 -4.78 -11.35
CA ALA A 78 0.68 -4.17 -12.44
C ALA A 78 -0.10 -4.20 -13.76
N ALA A 79 -0.77 -5.31 -14.08
CA ALA A 79 -1.61 -5.42 -15.27
C ALA A 79 -2.80 -4.44 -15.24
N ALA A 80 -3.49 -4.33 -14.09
CA ALA A 80 -4.58 -3.36 -13.91
C ALA A 80 -4.09 -1.91 -14.07
N ALA A 81 -2.93 -1.57 -13.49
CA ALA A 81 -2.32 -0.24 -13.64
C ALA A 81 -1.89 0.05 -15.10
N ALA A 82 -1.33 -0.94 -15.80
CA ALA A 82 -0.90 -0.81 -17.20
C ALA A 82 -2.08 -0.57 -18.15
N GLY A 83 -3.27 -1.08 -17.83
CA GLY A 83 -4.51 -0.86 -18.59
C GLY A 83 -5.00 0.59 -18.56
N VAL A 84 -4.44 1.47 -17.73
CA VAL A 84 -4.82 2.88 -17.65
C VAL A 84 -3.93 3.71 -18.56
N PRO A 85 -4.47 4.42 -19.58
CA PRO A 85 -3.66 5.25 -20.46
C PRO A 85 -3.01 6.41 -19.71
N GLY A 86 -1.78 6.77 -20.11
CA GLY A 86 -1.06 7.94 -19.58
C GLY A 86 0.33 7.59 -19.04
N ALA A 87 1.14 8.62 -18.92
CA ALA A 87 2.52 8.59 -18.42
C ALA A 87 2.67 9.41 -17.12
N GLY A 88 1.64 9.40 -16.28
CA GLY A 88 1.55 10.26 -15.11
C GLY A 88 1.94 9.58 -13.80
N LEU A 89 1.26 9.96 -12.74
CA LEU A 89 1.55 9.56 -11.37
C LEU A 89 0.74 8.31 -10.97
N ILE A 90 1.44 7.33 -10.39
CA ILE A 90 0.82 6.27 -9.58
C ILE A 90 1.06 6.59 -8.10
N VAL A 91 -0.01 6.60 -7.30
CA VAL A 91 0.08 6.76 -5.84
C VAL A 91 -0.26 5.44 -5.17
N GLU A 92 0.62 4.93 -4.31
CA GLU A 92 0.31 3.78 -3.45
C GLU A 92 0.07 4.25 -2.02
N VAL A 93 -1.13 3.95 -1.49
CA VAL A 93 -1.55 4.27 -0.12
C VAL A 93 -1.30 3.04 0.76
N GLY A 94 -0.65 3.23 1.91
CA GLY A 94 -0.16 2.11 2.72
C GLY A 94 0.92 1.32 2.00
N ALA A 95 1.86 2.03 1.36
CA ALA A 95 2.80 1.46 0.40
C ALA A 95 3.76 0.40 0.96
N GLY A 96 3.90 0.31 2.28
CA GLY A 96 4.80 -0.65 2.88
C GLY A 96 6.22 -0.53 2.30
N THR A 97 6.70 -1.60 1.68
CA THR A 97 8.04 -1.63 1.06
C THR A 97 8.10 -0.96 -0.32
N GLY A 98 6.96 -0.57 -0.91
CA GLY A 98 6.89 -0.01 -2.27
C GLY A 98 7.02 -1.04 -3.39
N ARG A 99 6.96 -2.33 -3.10
CA ARG A 99 7.13 -3.41 -4.06
C ARG A 99 6.05 -3.42 -5.15
N TYR A 100 4.78 -3.29 -4.75
CA TYR A 100 3.67 -3.25 -5.71
C TYR A 100 3.77 -2.01 -6.61
N LEU A 101 4.09 -0.85 -6.02
CA LEU A 101 4.30 0.38 -6.78
C LEU A 101 5.43 0.23 -7.80
N ALA A 102 6.59 -0.28 -7.38
CA ALA A 102 7.73 -0.48 -8.28
C ALA A 102 7.38 -1.40 -9.45
N ARG A 103 6.62 -2.49 -9.21
CA ARG A 103 6.16 -3.43 -10.24
C ARG A 103 5.17 -2.78 -11.21
N ALA A 104 4.33 -1.86 -10.73
CA ALA A 104 3.26 -1.20 -11.49
C ALA A 104 3.72 0.00 -12.33
N LEU A 105 4.94 0.53 -12.11
CA LEU A 105 5.35 1.80 -12.70
C LEU A 105 5.41 1.81 -14.23
N GLY A 106 5.77 0.69 -14.88
CA GLY A 106 6.02 0.75 -16.31
C GLY A 106 7.16 1.74 -16.68
N PRO A 107 7.42 2.01 -17.98
CA PRO A 107 8.58 2.80 -18.39
C PRO A 107 8.45 4.31 -18.15
N ASP A 108 7.26 4.89 -18.33
CA ASP A 108 7.07 6.35 -18.46
C ASP A 108 6.38 6.99 -17.24
N ARG A 109 6.13 6.24 -16.17
CA ARG A 109 5.41 6.69 -14.96
C ARG A 109 6.35 6.98 -13.80
N VAL A 110 5.90 7.87 -12.93
CA VAL A 110 6.52 8.10 -11.62
C VAL A 110 5.60 7.60 -10.52
N GLY A 111 6.18 7.22 -9.37
CA GLY A 111 5.45 6.66 -8.24
C GLY A 111 5.54 7.54 -7.00
N LEU A 112 4.46 7.59 -6.24
CA LEU A 112 4.43 8.17 -4.91
C LEU A 112 3.99 7.09 -3.89
N ALA A 113 4.92 6.70 -3.04
CA ALA A 113 4.65 5.83 -1.90
C ALA A 113 4.20 6.66 -0.70
N VAL A 114 2.99 6.41 -0.19
CA VAL A 114 2.44 7.07 1.00
C VAL A 114 2.25 6.04 2.11
N ASP A 115 2.84 6.27 3.27
CA ASP A 115 2.72 5.39 4.43
C ASP A 115 2.89 6.18 5.74
N VAL A 116 2.36 5.66 6.86
CA VAL A 116 2.58 6.23 8.19
C VAL A 116 3.85 5.68 8.85
N SER A 117 4.32 4.50 8.43
CA SER A 117 5.53 3.83 8.95
C SER A 117 6.81 4.40 8.34
N LYS A 118 7.65 4.98 9.18
CA LYS A 118 9.01 5.41 8.76
C LYS A 118 9.89 4.23 8.33
N ALA A 119 9.67 3.05 8.90
CA ALA A 119 10.42 1.84 8.53
C ALA A 119 10.07 1.41 7.10
N ALA A 120 8.78 1.40 6.76
CA ALA A 120 8.27 1.13 5.42
C ALA A 120 8.82 2.14 4.39
N LEU A 121 8.70 3.43 4.66
CA LEU A 121 9.14 4.48 3.74
C LEU A 121 10.65 4.46 3.44
N ARG A 122 11.48 3.98 4.37
CA ARG A 122 12.91 3.77 4.11
C ARG A 122 13.17 2.71 3.03
N ARG A 123 12.30 1.70 2.93
CA ARG A 123 12.33 0.67 1.89
C ARG A 123 11.75 1.23 0.59
N ALA A 124 10.54 1.78 0.66
CA ALA A 124 9.85 2.35 -0.51
C ALA A 124 10.68 3.40 -1.25
N ALA A 125 11.41 4.26 -0.53
CA ALA A 125 12.30 5.26 -1.12
C ALA A 125 13.49 4.68 -1.93
N ARG A 126 13.73 3.37 -1.85
CA ARG A 126 14.81 2.65 -2.54
C ARG A 126 14.29 1.63 -3.55
N ALA A 127 12.97 1.37 -3.57
CA ALA A 127 12.36 0.33 -4.39
C ALA A 127 12.53 0.61 -5.90
N ASP A 128 12.46 1.88 -6.31
CA ASP A 128 12.74 2.34 -7.68
C ASP A 128 13.16 3.83 -7.63
N PRO A 129 14.14 4.28 -8.45
CA PRO A 129 14.59 5.68 -8.47
C PRO A 129 13.49 6.69 -8.84
N ARG A 130 12.43 6.25 -9.51
CA ARG A 130 11.27 7.08 -9.90
C ARG A 130 10.24 7.20 -8.79
N ILE A 131 10.43 6.52 -7.65
CA ILE A 131 9.51 6.58 -6.50
C ILE A 131 9.92 7.72 -5.56
N GLY A 132 8.96 8.60 -5.27
CA GLY A 132 9.00 9.49 -4.12
C GLY A 132 8.31 8.82 -2.92
N ALA A 133 8.87 8.95 -1.72
CA ALA A 133 8.28 8.40 -0.49
C ALA A 133 7.87 9.52 0.46
N VAL A 134 6.65 9.48 0.95
CA VAL A 134 6.05 10.52 1.79
C VAL A 134 5.34 9.89 2.99
N ARG A 135 5.66 10.39 4.18
CA ARG A 135 4.90 10.05 5.37
C ARG A 135 3.65 10.90 5.43
N ALA A 136 2.49 10.25 5.38
CA ALA A 136 1.19 10.87 5.58
C ALA A 136 0.15 9.83 6.01
N ASP A 137 -0.95 10.29 6.60
CA ASP A 137 -2.07 9.47 7.02
C ASP A 137 -3.26 9.75 6.07
N VAL A 138 -3.74 8.73 5.38
CA VAL A 138 -4.85 8.85 4.41
C VAL A 138 -6.13 9.43 5.03
N TRP A 139 -6.33 9.21 6.33
CA TRP A 139 -7.48 9.74 7.05
C TRP A 139 -7.38 11.24 7.35
N GLN A 140 -6.17 11.80 7.31
CA GLN A 140 -5.89 13.23 7.47
C GLN A 140 -5.75 13.97 6.14
N GLY A 141 -5.92 13.25 5.03
CA GLY A 141 -5.77 13.75 3.67
C GLY A 141 -4.39 13.45 3.07
N LEU A 142 -4.39 13.15 1.79
CA LEU A 142 -3.17 12.89 1.02
C LEU A 142 -2.50 14.21 0.61
N PRO A 143 -1.18 14.36 0.81
CA PRO A 143 -0.43 15.54 0.39
C PRO A 143 -0.17 15.54 -1.14
N VAL A 144 -1.20 15.23 -1.89
CA VAL A 144 -1.23 15.13 -3.35
C VAL A 144 -2.22 16.16 -3.88
N ARG A 145 -1.87 16.83 -4.97
CA ARG A 145 -2.74 17.81 -5.64
C ARG A 145 -4.00 17.14 -6.18
N ASP A 146 -5.06 17.93 -6.32
CA ASP A 146 -6.30 17.48 -6.92
C ASP A 146 -6.07 17.05 -8.37
N ALA A 147 -6.74 16.00 -8.81
CA ALA A 147 -6.68 15.45 -10.17
C ALA A 147 -5.24 15.18 -10.68
N ALA A 148 -4.34 14.75 -9.79
CA ALA A 148 -2.91 14.57 -10.11
C ALA A 148 -2.51 13.14 -10.44
N ALA A 149 -3.29 12.13 -10.02
CA ALA A 149 -2.93 10.72 -10.20
C ALA A 149 -3.74 10.06 -11.32
N ASP A 150 -3.06 9.27 -12.14
CA ASP A 150 -3.70 8.34 -13.09
C ASP A 150 -4.24 7.11 -12.37
N VAL A 151 -3.45 6.61 -11.40
CA VAL A 151 -3.75 5.38 -10.68
C VAL A 151 -3.49 5.58 -9.18
N ILE A 152 -4.39 5.09 -8.36
CA ILE A 152 -4.16 4.86 -6.93
C ILE A 152 -4.10 3.34 -6.71
N LEU A 153 -3.09 2.87 -5.99
CA LEU A 153 -2.97 1.50 -5.49
C LEU A 153 -3.31 1.48 -4.00
N ASP A 154 -4.21 0.58 -3.60
CA ASP A 154 -4.58 0.32 -2.20
C ASP A 154 -4.56 -1.19 -1.96
N ILE A 155 -3.41 -1.73 -1.53
CA ILE A 155 -3.21 -3.16 -1.36
C ILE A 155 -3.16 -3.49 0.13
N PHE A 156 -4.21 -4.14 0.65
CA PHE A 156 -4.38 -4.47 2.08
C PHE A 156 -4.29 -3.24 3.01
N ALA A 157 -4.60 -2.04 2.52
CA ALA A 157 -4.36 -0.78 3.18
C ALA A 157 -5.67 -0.07 3.61
N PRO A 158 -5.57 0.95 4.50
CA PRO A 158 -6.69 1.84 4.78
C PRO A 158 -6.98 2.75 3.59
N ARG A 159 -8.25 3.15 3.42
CA ARG A 159 -8.72 3.93 2.27
C ARG A 159 -9.65 5.06 2.66
N SER A 160 -9.63 6.11 1.84
CA SER A 160 -10.53 7.25 1.95
C SER A 160 -11.14 7.54 0.58
N GLY A 161 -12.42 7.20 0.39
CA GLY A 161 -13.13 7.42 -0.87
C GLY A 161 -13.09 8.87 -1.35
N PRO A 162 -13.38 9.87 -0.49
CA PRO A 162 -13.29 11.29 -0.87
C PRO A 162 -11.87 11.69 -1.29
N GLU A 163 -10.81 11.21 -0.61
CA GLU A 163 -9.44 11.52 -1.00
C GLU A 163 -9.04 10.84 -2.31
N PHE A 164 -9.48 9.61 -2.53
CA PHE A 164 -9.23 8.91 -3.79
C PHE A 164 -9.88 9.66 -4.97
N ALA A 165 -11.15 10.06 -4.82
CA ALA A 165 -11.85 10.84 -5.84
C ALA A 165 -11.21 12.21 -6.10
N ARG A 166 -10.72 12.89 -5.04
CA ARG A 166 -10.05 14.18 -5.18
C ARG A 166 -8.70 14.07 -5.91
N VAL A 167 -7.92 13.04 -5.61
CA VAL A 167 -6.55 12.86 -6.11
C VAL A 167 -6.52 12.28 -7.53
N LEU A 168 -7.46 11.41 -7.87
CA LEU A 168 -7.57 10.86 -9.21
C LEU A 168 -7.99 11.93 -10.22
N ARG A 169 -7.31 11.96 -11.37
CA ARG A 169 -7.79 12.75 -12.51
C ARG A 169 -9.11 12.18 -13.05
N PRO A 170 -9.89 12.95 -13.81
CA PRO A 170 -11.05 12.43 -14.53
C PRO A 170 -10.68 11.18 -15.35
N GLY A 171 -11.41 10.08 -15.15
CA GLY A 171 -11.13 8.79 -15.76
C GLY A 171 -9.95 8.01 -15.17
N GLY A 172 -9.27 8.54 -14.17
CA GLY A 172 -8.27 7.80 -13.39
C GLY A 172 -8.90 6.67 -12.57
N VAL A 173 -8.10 5.71 -12.11
CA VAL A 173 -8.62 4.54 -11.41
C VAL A 173 -7.93 4.28 -10.06
N ALA A 174 -8.68 3.74 -9.11
CA ALA A 174 -8.14 3.10 -7.93
C ALA A 174 -8.18 1.58 -8.09
N VAL A 175 -7.05 0.92 -7.94
CA VAL A 175 -6.89 -0.54 -7.90
C VAL A 175 -6.80 -0.95 -6.43
N VAL A 176 -7.80 -1.70 -5.97
CA VAL A 176 -7.95 -2.05 -4.56
C VAL A 176 -7.87 -3.57 -4.40
N VAL A 177 -6.95 -4.05 -3.54
CA VAL A 177 -6.82 -5.47 -3.21
C VAL A 177 -7.20 -5.71 -1.77
N THR A 178 -8.11 -6.66 -1.57
CA THR A 178 -8.57 -7.04 -0.23
C THR A 178 -8.59 -8.54 -0.05
N PRO A 179 -8.36 -9.05 1.19
CA PRO A 179 -8.48 -10.47 1.46
C PRO A 179 -9.93 -10.92 1.29
N ALA A 180 -10.12 -12.10 0.71
CA ALA A 180 -11.39 -12.81 0.64
C ALA A 180 -11.55 -13.76 1.86
N PRO A 181 -12.76 -14.30 2.12
CA PRO A 181 -13.01 -15.10 3.32
C PRO A 181 -12.09 -16.30 3.53
N GLY A 182 -11.63 -16.94 2.45
CA GLY A 182 -10.71 -18.09 2.50
C GLY A 182 -9.22 -17.73 2.58
N HIS A 183 -8.89 -16.44 2.69
CA HIS A 183 -7.50 -15.99 2.73
C HIS A 183 -6.76 -16.51 3.96
N LEU A 184 -5.68 -17.30 3.73
CA LEU A 184 -4.84 -17.93 4.75
C LEU A 184 -5.61 -18.83 5.73
N ALA A 185 -6.71 -19.45 5.28
CA ALA A 185 -7.61 -20.21 6.15
C ALA A 185 -6.88 -21.31 6.95
N GLU A 186 -5.87 -21.96 6.37
CA GLU A 186 -5.10 -23.04 7.03
C GLU A 186 -4.26 -22.48 8.20
N LEU A 187 -3.60 -21.34 8.01
CA LEU A 187 -2.83 -20.68 9.07
C LEU A 187 -3.75 -20.04 10.12
N VAL A 188 -4.88 -19.46 9.69
CA VAL A 188 -5.91 -18.93 10.60
C VAL A 188 -6.40 -20.02 11.53
N ALA A 189 -6.72 -21.21 11.01
CA ALA A 189 -7.18 -22.34 11.81
C ALA A 189 -6.10 -22.90 12.74
N ALA A 190 -4.87 -23.07 12.24
CA ALA A 190 -3.77 -23.66 13.01
C ALA A 190 -3.28 -22.75 14.15
N LEU A 191 -3.30 -21.44 13.96
CA LEU A 191 -2.74 -20.45 14.89
C LEU A 191 -3.80 -19.67 15.68
N GLY A 192 -5.10 -19.98 15.51
CA GLY A 192 -6.17 -19.25 16.16
C GLY A 192 -6.24 -17.76 15.79
N MET A 193 -5.83 -17.40 14.58
CA MET A 193 -5.81 -16.02 14.11
C MET A 193 -7.22 -15.51 13.80
N VAL A 194 -7.38 -14.18 13.74
CA VAL A 194 -8.64 -13.57 13.32
C VAL A 194 -8.83 -13.78 11.82
N GLY A 195 -9.90 -14.47 11.45
CA GLY A 195 -10.28 -14.68 10.06
C GLY A 195 -10.80 -13.40 9.39
N VAL A 196 -10.95 -13.45 8.08
CA VAL A 196 -11.51 -12.34 7.30
C VAL A 196 -13.01 -12.25 7.58
N ASP A 197 -13.49 -11.08 8.01
CA ASP A 197 -14.91 -10.82 8.18
C ASP A 197 -15.65 -10.92 6.84
N PRO A 198 -16.67 -11.79 6.69
CA PRO A 198 -17.42 -11.94 5.45
C PRO A 198 -18.08 -10.64 4.93
N ALA A 199 -18.43 -9.71 5.82
CA ALA A 199 -19.01 -8.42 5.48
C ALA A 199 -17.97 -7.37 5.03
N LYS A 200 -16.67 -7.67 5.12
CA LYS A 200 -15.61 -6.73 4.76
C LYS A 200 -15.67 -6.24 3.30
N PRO A 201 -15.92 -7.09 2.28
CA PRO A 201 -16.02 -6.64 0.89
C PRO A 201 -17.16 -5.63 0.69
N GLU A 202 -18.33 -5.86 1.29
CA GLU A 202 -19.47 -4.94 1.15
C GLU A 202 -19.22 -3.60 1.86
N ARG A 203 -18.63 -3.62 3.07
CA ARG A 203 -18.23 -2.38 3.76
C ARG A 203 -17.19 -1.58 2.97
N LEU A 204 -16.28 -2.27 2.31
CA LEU A 204 -15.30 -1.64 1.41
C LEU A 204 -16.02 -0.95 0.25
N ALA A 205 -16.86 -1.70 -0.46
CA ALA A 205 -17.61 -1.17 -1.58
C ALA A 205 -18.48 0.04 -1.16
N ALA A 206 -19.16 -0.05 -0.01
CA ALA A 206 -19.96 1.04 0.54
C ALA A 206 -19.11 2.30 0.85
N SER A 207 -17.84 2.16 1.21
CA SER A 207 -16.94 3.29 1.47
C SER A 207 -16.47 4.01 0.19
N LEU A 208 -16.47 3.33 -0.95
CA LEU A 208 -16.00 3.86 -2.24
C LEU A 208 -17.15 4.30 -3.16
N ARG A 209 -18.27 3.56 -3.21
CA ARG A 209 -19.42 3.83 -4.11
C ARG A 209 -19.95 5.26 -4.14
N PRO A 210 -19.96 6.05 -3.03
CA PRO A 210 -20.37 7.45 -3.10
C PRO A 210 -19.44 8.35 -3.95
N TRP A 211 -18.21 7.90 -4.21
CA TRP A 211 -17.12 8.69 -4.77
C TRP A 211 -16.59 8.16 -6.10
N LEU A 212 -16.63 6.84 -6.28
CA LEU A 212 -16.04 6.13 -7.41
C LEU A 212 -17.02 5.07 -7.92
N THR A 213 -16.96 4.77 -9.20
CA THR A 213 -17.73 3.70 -9.83
C THR A 213 -16.87 2.43 -9.96
N GLN A 214 -17.34 1.32 -9.43
CA GLN A 214 -16.68 0.03 -9.64
C GLN A 214 -16.84 -0.38 -11.10
N VAL A 215 -15.73 -0.66 -11.78
CA VAL A 215 -15.72 -1.02 -13.20
C VAL A 215 -15.29 -2.45 -13.45
N ASP A 216 -14.58 -3.05 -12.49
CA ASP A 216 -14.14 -4.45 -12.59
C ASP A 216 -13.89 -5.07 -11.21
N GLU A 217 -13.99 -6.40 -11.11
CA GLU A 217 -13.57 -7.18 -9.94
C GLU A 217 -13.07 -8.55 -10.37
N VAL A 218 -11.84 -8.88 -10.02
CA VAL A 218 -11.19 -10.15 -10.32
C VAL A 218 -10.87 -10.90 -9.04
N PRO A 219 -11.39 -12.10 -8.82
CA PRO A 219 -10.92 -12.96 -7.74
C PRO A 219 -9.56 -13.56 -8.11
N LEU A 220 -8.62 -13.51 -7.18
CA LEU A 220 -7.31 -14.14 -7.31
C LEU A 220 -7.17 -15.21 -6.23
N ARG A 221 -6.79 -16.41 -6.64
CA ARG A 221 -6.52 -17.52 -5.74
C ARG A 221 -5.26 -18.26 -6.15
N ALA A 222 -4.40 -18.53 -5.17
CA ALA A 222 -3.19 -19.32 -5.34
C ALA A 222 -2.91 -20.16 -4.09
N THR A 223 -2.23 -21.27 -4.25
CA THR A 223 -1.72 -22.07 -3.16
C THR A 223 -0.27 -21.66 -2.90
N LEU A 224 0.01 -21.22 -1.68
CA LEU A 224 1.37 -20.91 -1.22
C LEU A 224 1.98 -22.19 -0.64
N ALA A 225 3.20 -22.50 -1.05
CA ALA A 225 4.05 -23.52 -0.44
C ALA A 225 5.14 -22.77 0.35
N LEU A 226 5.04 -22.78 1.66
CA LEU A 226 5.88 -21.98 2.56
C LEU A 226 6.79 -22.90 3.37
N ASP A 227 8.06 -22.54 3.51
CA ASP A 227 8.85 -23.06 4.61
C ASP A 227 8.40 -22.42 5.94
N ARG A 228 8.91 -22.89 7.06
CA ARG A 228 8.52 -22.37 8.38
C ARG A 228 8.87 -20.90 8.57
N ALA A 229 9.98 -20.46 7.97
CA ALA A 229 10.41 -19.06 8.07
C ALA A 229 9.46 -18.14 7.30
N ALA A 230 9.07 -18.50 6.09
CA ALA A 230 8.10 -17.77 5.28
C ALA A 230 6.71 -17.76 5.92
N ALA A 231 6.26 -18.89 6.51
CA ALA A 231 5.00 -18.95 7.24
C ALA A 231 5.02 -18.03 8.48
N ALA A 232 6.10 -18.03 9.25
CA ALA A 232 6.26 -17.12 10.39
C ALA A 232 6.30 -15.64 9.94
N ALA A 233 7.00 -15.34 8.85
CA ALA A 233 7.03 -13.99 8.26
C ALA A 233 5.63 -13.54 7.81
N LEU A 234 4.85 -14.42 7.19
CA LEU A 234 3.48 -14.15 6.74
C LEU A 234 2.56 -13.78 7.92
N VAL A 235 2.66 -14.51 9.03
CA VAL A 235 1.94 -14.19 10.27
C VAL A 235 2.44 -12.87 10.87
N GLY A 236 3.76 -12.70 10.94
CA GLY A 236 4.42 -11.55 11.55
C GLY A 236 4.23 -10.22 10.81
N MET A 237 3.88 -10.24 9.52
CA MET A 237 3.60 -9.02 8.77
C MET A 237 2.14 -8.55 8.82
N GLY A 238 1.23 -9.38 9.35
CA GLY A 238 -0.21 -9.10 9.37
C GLY A 238 -0.68 -8.44 10.68
N PRO A 239 -1.95 -8.03 10.74
CA PRO A 239 -2.55 -7.43 11.95
C PRO A 239 -2.48 -8.36 13.17
N SER A 240 -2.48 -9.67 12.95
CA SER A 240 -2.37 -10.68 14.01
C SER A 240 -1.03 -10.61 14.77
N ALA A 241 0.03 -10.06 14.16
CA ALA A 241 1.33 -9.89 14.81
C ALA A 241 1.26 -9.10 16.13
N TRP A 242 0.28 -8.21 16.28
CA TRP A 242 0.07 -7.44 17.50
C TRP A 242 -0.53 -8.24 18.67
N HIS A 243 -1.06 -9.44 18.39
CA HIS A 243 -1.84 -10.25 19.33
C HIS A 243 -1.35 -11.68 19.45
N THR A 244 -0.30 -12.07 18.71
CA THR A 244 0.27 -13.43 18.75
C THR A 244 1.63 -13.43 19.44
N ASP A 245 1.87 -14.44 20.28
CA ASP A 245 3.19 -14.71 20.83
C ASP A 245 4.08 -15.37 19.76
N PRO A 246 5.21 -14.78 19.37
CA PRO A 246 6.12 -15.35 18.39
C PRO A 246 6.63 -16.76 18.74
N ALA A 247 6.80 -17.06 20.05
CA ALA A 247 7.23 -18.38 20.50
C ALA A 247 6.13 -19.43 20.26
N ALA A 248 4.87 -19.09 20.55
CA ALA A 248 3.74 -19.96 20.27
C ALA A 248 3.54 -20.19 18.77
N VAL A 249 3.68 -19.14 17.93
CA VAL A 249 3.66 -19.28 16.46
C VAL A 249 4.74 -20.26 16.01
N THR A 250 5.98 -20.08 16.45
CA THR A 250 7.10 -20.96 16.09
C THR A 250 6.84 -22.41 16.48
N ALA A 251 6.35 -22.65 17.71
CA ALA A 251 6.03 -24.00 18.20
C ALA A 251 4.93 -24.68 17.37
N THR A 252 3.86 -23.94 17.03
CA THR A 252 2.77 -24.47 16.20
C THR A 252 3.26 -24.81 14.78
N LEU A 253 4.01 -23.90 14.14
CA LEU A 253 4.55 -24.14 12.81
C LEU A 253 5.55 -25.31 12.77
N ALA A 254 6.31 -25.56 13.84
CA ALA A 254 7.21 -26.70 13.96
C ALA A 254 6.48 -28.05 13.90
N GLY A 255 5.22 -28.10 14.37
CA GLY A 255 4.37 -29.30 14.31
C GLY A 255 3.66 -29.50 12.96
N MET A 256 3.72 -28.55 12.04
CA MET A 256 3.07 -28.66 10.73
C MET A 256 3.98 -29.36 9.70
N PRO A 257 3.39 -30.10 8.72
CA PRO A 257 4.15 -30.69 7.62
C PRO A 257 4.75 -29.58 6.74
N GLU A 258 5.94 -29.82 6.20
CA GLU A 258 6.64 -28.87 5.31
C GLU A 258 6.68 -29.45 3.89
N PRO A 259 6.36 -28.67 2.83
CA PRO A 259 6.01 -27.25 2.88
C PRO A 259 4.64 -27.00 3.55
N ILE A 260 4.55 -25.92 4.33
CA ILE A 260 3.29 -25.46 4.92
C ILE A 260 2.43 -24.89 3.80
N THR A 261 1.25 -25.46 3.62
CA THR A 261 0.31 -24.98 2.60
C THR A 261 -0.59 -23.89 3.18
N ALA A 262 -0.74 -22.78 2.46
CA ALA A 262 -1.69 -21.72 2.80
C ALA A 262 -2.38 -21.21 1.52
N THR A 263 -3.66 -20.88 1.62
CA THR A 263 -4.45 -20.34 0.53
C THR A 263 -4.31 -18.83 0.48
N LEU A 264 -3.71 -18.29 -0.58
CA LEU A 264 -3.82 -16.88 -0.94
C LEU A 264 -5.15 -16.69 -1.68
N GLU A 265 -6.10 -15.98 -1.07
CA GLU A 265 -7.39 -15.68 -1.70
C GLU A 265 -7.72 -14.21 -1.48
N VAL A 266 -7.75 -13.44 -2.58
CA VAL A 266 -7.98 -11.99 -2.55
C VAL A 266 -8.94 -11.57 -3.66
N ARG A 267 -9.50 -10.38 -3.54
CA ARG A 267 -10.26 -9.69 -4.60
C ARG A 267 -9.49 -8.46 -5.02
N LEU A 268 -9.24 -8.33 -6.32
CA LEU A 268 -8.76 -7.11 -6.94
C LEU A 268 -9.96 -6.41 -7.58
N SER A 269 -10.27 -5.22 -7.13
CA SER A 269 -11.35 -4.40 -7.69
C SER A 269 -10.79 -3.10 -8.26
N THR A 270 -11.32 -2.69 -9.41
CA THR A 270 -10.96 -1.45 -10.09
C THR A 270 -12.11 -0.45 -10.00
N TRP A 271 -11.80 0.75 -9.54
CA TRP A 271 -12.76 1.82 -9.30
C TRP A 271 -12.36 3.06 -10.09
N ARG A 272 -13.29 3.64 -10.86
CA ARG A 272 -13.03 4.79 -11.73
C ARG A 272 -13.60 6.07 -11.13
N SER A 273 -12.82 7.16 -11.21
CA SER A 273 -13.31 8.48 -10.87
C SER A 273 -14.31 8.96 -11.94
N GLY A 274 -15.35 9.67 -11.51
CA GLY A 274 -16.28 10.34 -12.41
C GLY A 274 -15.57 11.33 -13.33
N GLY A 275 -16.12 11.58 -14.49
CA GLY A 275 -15.69 12.64 -15.39
C GLY A 275 -16.28 13.98 -14.97
#